data_574cc552fbef286e0a572ca839449d00
#
_entry.id   574cc552fbef286e0a572ca839449d00
#
_cell.length_a   1.000
_cell.length_b   1.000
_cell.length_c   1.000
_cell.angle_alpha   90.00
_cell.angle_beta   90.00
_cell.angle_gamma   90.00
#
_symmetry.space_group_name_H-M   'P 1'
#
loop_
_entity.id
_entity.type
_entity.pdbx_description
1 polymer ?
#
loop_
_entity_poly.entity_id
_entity_poly.type
_entity_poly.pdbx_seq_one_letter_code
_entity_poly.pdbx_strand_id
1 'polypeptide(L)'
;LYPFFDKIFISDSFSCRNDKGTHKALNRLRSFAYKVSKNNTRTCWILKCDIRKFFENINHDILLNILNRYIHDKNIIRLLERVIRSFSSKPDTGLPLGNLTSQLLVNIYMNEFDQFVKHKLKIKYYIRYADDFVILSEKRNWLEKQIELIKTFLFNKLKLELHPDKIFIKTLASGIDFLGWVHFPDHRVLRTATK
;
A
#
# COMPACT_ATOMS: atom_id res chain seq x y z
N LEU A 1 -18.31 -9.44 3.98
CA LEU A 1 -16.90 -9.15 4.34
C LEU A 1 -16.58 -7.65 4.30
N TYR A 2 -16.88 -6.96 3.17
CA TYR A 2 -16.47 -5.57 2.98
C TYR A 2 -16.90 -4.62 4.12
N PRO A 3 -18.19 -4.54 4.55
CA PRO A 3 -18.59 -3.61 5.61
C PRO A 3 -17.89 -3.83 6.96
N PHE A 4 -17.42 -5.05 7.19
CA PHE A 4 -16.68 -5.41 8.40
C PHE A 4 -15.22 -4.95 8.28
N PHE A 5 -14.53 -5.38 7.22
CA PHE A 5 -13.10 -5.10 7.06
C PHE A 5 -12.79 -3.64 6.76
N ASP A 6 -13.66 -2.90 6.05
CA ASP A 6 -13.43 -1.49 5.73
C ASP A 6 -13.26 -0.63 6.99
N LYS A 7 -13.91 -0.99 8.09
CA LYS A 7 -13.81 -0.26 9.36
C LYS A 7 -12.44 -0.39 10.05
N ILE A 8 -11.71 -1.47 9.78
CA ILE A 8 -10.38 -1.71 10.39
C ILE A 8 -9.23 -1.25 9.51
N PHE A 9 -9.50 -0.90 8.26
CA PHE A 9 -8.47 -0.34 7.37
C PHE A 9 -8.12 1.09 7.77
N ILE A 10 -6.85 1.44 7.68
CA ILE A 10 -6.40 2.81 7.93
C ILE A 10 -7.08 3.79 6.97
N SER A 11 -7.24 5.04 7.41
CA SER A 11 -7.87 6.10 6.60
C SER A 11 -7.08 6.42 5.32
N ASP A 12 -5.77 6.18 5.32
CA ASP A 12 -4.83 6.52 4.25
C ASP A 12 -4.53 5.35 3.29
N SER A 13 -5.38 4.30 3.29
CA SER A 13 -5.47 3.25 2.26
C SER A 13 -6.62 3.57 1.30
N PHE A 14 -6.35 3.63 0.00
CA PHE A 14 -7.27 4.24 -0.98
C PHE A 14 -7.75 3.32 -2.10
N SER A 15 -7.07 2.21 -2.39
CA SER A 15 -7.43 1.32 -3.48
C SER A 15 -8.66 0.48 -3.13
N CYS A 16 -9.58 0.35 -4.08
CA CYS A 16 -10.72 -0.57 -4.01
C CYS A 16 -11.56 -0.44 -2.73
N ARG A 17 -11.81 0.78 -2.31
CA ARG A 17 -12.63 1.13 -1.16
C ARG A 17 -13.69 2.16 -1.55
N ASN A 18 -14.90 2.02 -0.97
CA ASN A 18 -15.97 3.00 -1.15
C ASN A 18 -15.52 4.38 -0.65
N ASP A 19 -15.91 5.40 -1.36
CA ASP A 19 -15.58 6.81 -1.05
C ASP A 19 -14.07 7.11 -0.94
N LYS A 20 -13.22 6.27 -1.55
CA LYS A 20 -11.76 6.45 -1.66
C LYS A 20 -11.35 6.67 -3.13
N GLY A 21 -10.39 5.94 -3.64
CA GLY A 21 -9.96 5.98 -5.04
C GLY A 21 -8.84 6.97 -5.32
N THR A 22 -8.47 7.03 -6.60
CA THR A 22 -7.27 7.75 -7.08
C THR A 22 -7.29 9.24 -6.72
N HIS A 23 -8.38 9.94 -7.00
CA HIS A 23 -8.46 11.39 -6.76
C HIS A 23 -8.29 11.76 -5.27
N LYS A 24 -8.89 10.97 -4.37
CA LYS A 24 -8.75 11.20 -2.93
C LYS A 24 -7.34 10.89 -2.45
N ALA A 25 -6.67 9.86 -3.00
CA ALA A 25 -5.27 9.57 -2.71
C ALA A 25 -4.35 10.72 -3.16
N LEU A 26 -4.54 11.25 -4.37
CA LEU A 26 -3.78 12.37 -4.90
C LEU A 26 -3.96 13.65 -4.07
N ASN A 27 -5.20 13.96 -3.67
CA ASN A 27 -5.48 15.10 -2.82
C ASN A 27 -4.88 14.92 -1.40
N ARG A 28 -4.86 13.68 -0.90
CA ARG A 28 -4.21 13.36 0.37
C ARG A 28 -2.70 13.54 0.29
N LEU A 29 -2.07 13.11 -0.81
CA LEU A 29 -0.65 13.33 -1.06
C LEU A 29 -0.32 14.84 -1.03
N ARG A 30 -1.09 15.66 -1.74
CA ARG A 30 -0.92 17.12 -1.74
C ARG A 30 -1.05 17.71 -0.33
N SER A 31 -2.08 17.30 0.42
CA SER A 31 -2.28 17.74 1.81
C SER A 31 -1.12 17.38 2.72
N PHE A 32 -0.56 16.17 2.58
CA PHE A 32 0.58 15.73 3.37
C PHE A 32 1.85 16.46 2.97
N ALA A 33 2.09 16.63 1.67
CA ALA A 33 3.21 17.37 1.14
C ALA A 33 3.23 18.81 1.67
N TYR A 34 2.08 19.49 1.65
CA TYR A 34 1.92 20.85 2.18
C TYR A 34 2.22 20.92 3.68
N LYS A 35 1.78 19.93 4.47
CA LYS A 35 2.07 19.87 5.92
C LYS A 35 3.55 19.60 6.20
N VAL A 36 4.16 18.65 5.48
CA VAL A 36 5.58 18.29 5.67
C VAL A 36 6.48 19.43 5.21
N SER A 37 6.16 20.07 4.10
CA SER A 37 6.94 21.21 3.58
C SER A 37 6.68 22.53 4.33
N LYS A 38 5.78 22.56 5.31
CA LYS A 38 5.35 23.78 5.99
C LYS A 38 4.97 24.86 4.98
N ASN A 39 3.94 24.58 4.21
CA ASN A 39 3.43 25.48 3.17
C ASN A 39 4.48 25.79 2.09
N ASN A 40 5.20 24.76 1.64
CA ASN A 40 6.26 24.83 0.61
C ASN A 40 7.48 25.70 1.00
N THR A 41 7.67 25.97 2.29
CA THR A 41 8.84 26.72 2.79
C THR A 41 10.03 25.80 3.11
N ARG A 42 9.82 24.50 3.26
CA ARG A 42 10.84 23.49 3.54
C ARG A 42 10.83 22.35 2.55
N THR A 43 11.96 21.66 2.42
CA THR A 43 12.08 20.48 1.57
C THR A 43 11.19 19.36 2.10
N CYS A 44 10.33 18.83 1.23
CA CYS A 44 9.57 17.61 1.45
C CYS A 44 10.23 16.47 0.66
N TRP A 45 10.76 15.48 1.38
CA TRP A 45 11.27 14.24 0.81
C TRP A 45 10.16 13.20 0.77
N ILE A 46 10.10 12.45 -0.31
CA ILE A 46 9.11 11.39 -0.51
C ILE A 46 9.83 10.10 -0.85
N LEU A 47 9.64 9.09 -0.03
CA LEU A 47 9.96 7.71 -0.33
C LEU A 47 8.76 7.12 -1.06
N LYS A 48 8.97 6.64 -2.28
CA LYS A 48 8.00 5.84 -3.03
C LYS A 48 8.50 4.41 -3.14
N CYS A 49 7.59 3.46 -2.94
CA CYS A 49 7.84 2.03 -3.07
C CYS A 49 6.68 1.36 -3.79
N ASP A 50 7.00 0.26 -4.46
CA ASP A 50 6.06 -0.64 -5.14
C ASP A 50 6.40 -2.08 -4.73
N ILE A 51 5.41 -2.94 -4.59
CA ILE A 51 5.63 -4.35 -4.24
C ILE A 51 5.76 -5.17 -5.51
N ARG A 52 6.82 -5.99 -5.57
CA ARG A 52 7.12 -6.85 -6.72
C ARG A 52 6.06 -7.93 -6.88
N LYS A 53 5.44 -8.01 -8.08
CA LYS A 53 4.49 -9.06 -8.45
C LYS A 53 3.44 -9.30 -7.37
N PHE A 54 2.83 -8.24 -6.89
CA PHE A 54 2.02 -8.21 -5.69
C PHE A 54 0.94 -9.31 -5.66
N PHE A 55 0.04 -9.33 -6.65
CA PHE A 55 -1.06 -10.32 -6.70
C PHE A 55 -0.55 -11.76 -6.83
N GLU A 56 0.56 -11.97 -7.55
CA GLU A 56 1.16 -13.30 -7.76
C GLU A 56 1.79 -13.87 -6.48
N ASN A 57 2.23 -13.01 -5.56
CA ASN A 57 2.98 -13.39 -4.36
C ASN A 57 2.15 -13.35 -3.06
N ILE A 58 0.85 -13.14 -3.13
CA ILE A 58 -0.02 -13.26 -1.95
C ILE A 58 0.00 -14.73 -1.47
N ASN A 59 0.52 -14.95 -0.27
CA ASN A 59 0.57 -16.29 0.33
C ASN A 59 -0.79 -16.67 0.91
N HIS A 60 -1.33 -17.82 0.48
CA HIS A 60 -2.68 -18.28 0.86
C HIS A 60 -2.79 -18.58 2.36
N ASP A 61 -1.80 -19.25 2.94
CA ASP A 61 -1.85 -19.61 4.36
C ASP A 61 -1.77 -18.39 5.27
N ILE A 62 -0.93 -17.43 4.92
CA ILE A 62 -0.88 -16.14 5.66
C ILE A 62 -2.22 -15.42 5.56
N LEU A 63 -2.81 -15.36 4.36
CA LEU A 63 -4.11 -14.72 4.16
C LEU A 63 -5.22 -15.42 4.96
N LEU A 64 -5.26 -16.75 4.94
CA LEU A 64 -6.21 -17.54 5.71
C LEU A 64 -6.01 -17.37 7.22
N ASN A 65 -4.76 -17.30 7.68
CA ASN A 65 -4.44 -17.03 9.07
C ASN A 65 -4.90 -15.64 9.51
N ILE A 66 -4.78 -14.63 8.63
CA ILE A 66 -5.32 -13.28 8.88
C ILE A 66 -6.83 -13.34 9.01
N LEU A 67 -7.52 -13.97 8.05
CA LEU A 67 -8.99 -14.10 8.05
C LEU A 67 -9.51 -14.83 9.29
N ASN A 68 -8.87 -15.92 9.71
CA ASN A 68 -9.23 -16.69 10.89
C ASN A 68 -9.18 -15.89 12.21
N ARG A 69 -8.38 -14.84 12.29
CA ARG A 69 -8.35 -13.95 13.48
C ARG A 69 -9.61 -13.10 13.60
N TYR A 70 -10.31 -12.85 12.51
CA TYR A 70 -11.48 -11.99 12.47
C TYR A 70 -12.80 -12.74 12.27
N ILE A 71 -12.76 -13.91 11.64
CA ILE A 71 -13.95 -14.69 11.26
C ILE A 71 -13.91 -16.03 12.00
N HIS A 72 -14.83 -16.21 12.95
CA HIS A 72 -14.89 -17.43 13.77
C HIS A 72 -15.80 -18.52 13.17
N ASP A 73 -16.63 -18.16 12.18
CA ASP A 73 -17.51 -19.13 11.49
C ASP A 73 -16.69 -19.99 10.53
N LYS A 74 -16.62 -21.29 10.88
CA LYS A 74 -15.86 -22.30 10.13
C LYS A 74 -16.39 -22.51 8.69
N ASN A 75 -17.69 -22.31 8.47
CA ASN A 75 -18.27 -22.49 7.13
C ASN A 75 -17.86 -21.32 6.21
N ILE A 76 -17.84 -20.10 6.74
CA ILE A 76 -17.38 -18.92 6.03
C ILE A 76 -15.88 -19.07 5.69
N ILE A 77 -15.05 -19.48 6.66
CA ILE A 77 -13.62 -19.71 6.41
C ILE A 77 -13.39 -20.79 5.37
N ARG A 78 -14.13 -21.91 5.42
CA ARG A 78 -14.01 -22.97 4.41
C ARG A 78 -14.41 -22.51 3.01
N LEU A 79 -15.44 -21.65 2.91
CA LEU A 79 -15.83 -21.04 1.64
C LEU A 79 -14.72 -20.11 1.09
N LEU A 80 -14.17 -19.26 1.96
CA LEU A 80 -13.07 -18.34 1.60
C LEU A 80 -11.81 -19.10 1.18
N GLU A 81 -11.47 -20.18 1.87
CA GLU A 81 -10.36 -21.06 1.50
C GLU A 81 -10.54 -21.65 0.09
N ARG A 82 -11.72 -22.15 -0.25
CA ARG A 82 -12.00 -22.63 -1.61
C ARG A 82 -11.81 -21.51 -2.64
N VAL A 83 -12.28 -20.30 -2.37
CA VAL A 83 -12.12 -19.15 -3.26
C VAL A 83 -10.65 -18.77 -3.41
N ILE A 84 -9.89 -18.70 -2.30
CA ILE A 84 -8.49 -18.31 -2.30
C ILE A 84 -7.66 -19.36 -3.04
N ARG A 85 -7.86 -20.66 -2.76
CA ARG A 85 -7.10 -21.76 -3.38
C ARG A 85 -7.56 -22.12 -4.79
N SER A 86 -8.66 -21.53 -5.29
CA SER A 86 -9.14 -21.77 -6.67
C SER A 86 -8.21 -21.20 -7.75
N PHE A 87 -7.30 -20.34 -7.38
CA PHE A 87 -6.28 -19.77 -8.27
C PHE A 87 -4.91 -19.80 -7.59
N SER A 88 -3.88 -20.16 -8.34
CA SER A 88 -2.49 -20.10 -7.90
C SER A 88 -1.58 -19.72 -9.06
N SER A 89 -0.73 -18.73 -8.85
CA SER A 89 0.36 -18.36 -9.76
C SER A 89 1.58 -19.28 -9.56
N LYS A 90 1.77 -19.75 -8.32
CA LYS A 90 2.74 -20.75 -7.85
C LYS A 90 2.08 -21.53 -6.71
N PRO A 91 2.60 -22.68 -6.27
CA PRO A 91 2.04 -23.45 -5.16
C PRO A 91 1.74 -22.53 -3.96
N ASP A 92 0.49 -22.56 -3.48
CA ASP A 92 -0.04 -21.83 -2.33
C ASP A 92 0.15 -20.30 -2.37
N THR A 93 0.31 -19.71 -3.55
CA THR A 93 0.40 -18.26 -3.72
C THR A 93 -0.38 -17.74 -4.91
N GLY A 94 -0.82 -16.52 -4.82
CA GLY A 94 -1.44 -15.76 -5.90
C GLY A 94 -2.94 -15.57 -5.75
N LEU A 95 -3.42 -14.44 -6.25
CA LEU A 95 -4.84 -14.12 -6.40
C LEU A 95 -5.10 -13.62 -7.82
N PRO A 96 -6.25 -13.94 -8.41
CA PRO A 96 -6.57 -13.52 -9.77
C PRO A 96 -6.76 -12.00 -9.83
N LEU A 97 -6.18 -11.40 -10.87
CA LEU A 97 -6.38 -9.98 -11.17
C LEU A 97 -7.81 -9.70 -11.64
N GLY A 98 -8.33 -8.53 -11.32
CA GLY A 98 -9.62 -8.04 -11.82
C GLY A 98 -10.86 -8.44 -11.02
N ASN A 99 -10.76 -9.38 -10.09
CA ASN A 99 -11.87 -9.80 -9.24
C ASN A 99 -12.07 -8.88 -8.03
N LEU A 100 -13.31 -8.47 -7.74
CA LEU A 100 -13.66 -7.71 -6.53
C LEU A 100 -13.23 -8.42 -5.24
N THR A 101 -13.38 -9.74 -5.20
CA THR A 101 -12.95 -10.57 -4.06
C THR A 101 -11.45 -10.44 -3.84
N SER A 102 -10.65 -10.56 -4.89
CA SER A 102 -9.19 -10.39 -4.81
C SER A 102 -8.79 -9.00 -4.32
N GLN A 103 -9.48 -7.95 -4.78
CA GLN A 103 -9.25 -6.58 -4.35
C GLN A 103 -9.49 -6.38 -2.85
N LEU A 104 -10.53 -7.00 -2.29
CA LEU A 104 -10.77 -6.98 -0.85
C LEU A 104 -9.71 -7.79 -0.09
N LEU A 105 -9.41 -9.00 -0.56
CA LEU A 105 -8.45 -9.90 0.08
C LEU A 105 -7.04 -9.31 0.13
N VAL A 106 -6.57 -8.64 -0.94
CA VAL A 106 -5.27 -7.96 -0.90
C VAL A 106 -5.27 -6.76 0.05
N ASN A 107 -6.39 -6.05 0.21
CA ASN A 107 -6.48 -4.99 1.22
C ASN A 107 -6.45 -5.56 2.64
N ILE A 108 -7.10 -6.70 2.88
CA ILE A 108 -7.03 -7.41 4.17
C ILE A 108 -5.59 -7.85 4.46
N TYR A 109 -4.91 -8.41 3.47
CA TYR A 109 -3.52 -8.84 3.58
C TYR A 109 -2.59 -7.68 3.91
N MET A 110 -2.71 -6.58 3.17
CA MET A 110 -1.89 -5.37 3.36
C MET A 110 -2.26 -4.54 4.59
N ASN A 111 -3.42 -4.80 5.20
CA ASN A 111 -3.75 -4.13 6.45
C ASN A 111 -2.75 -4.45 7.57
N GLU A 112 -2.15 -5.65 7.58
CA GLU A 112 -1.07 -6.00 8.50
C GLU A 112 0.13 -5.04 8.35
N PHE A 113 0.49 -4.72 7.11
CA PHE A 113 1.55 -3.76 6.82
C PHE A 113 1.13 -2.33 7.20
N ASP A 114 -0.10 -1.94 6.87
CA ASP A 114 -0.63 -0.62 7.23
C ASP A 114 -0.60 -0.38 8.75
N GLN A 115 -1.01 -1.39 9.54
CA GLN A 115 -0.98 -1.35 11.01
C GLN A 115 0.47 -1.27 11.53
N PHE A 116 1.39 -2.01 10.93
CA PHE A 116 2.82 -1.93 11.27
C PHE A 116 3.36 -0.52 11.02
N VAL A 117 3.12 0.05 9.85
CA VAL A 117 3.57 1.40 9.48
C VAL A 117 3.00 2.46 10.42
N LYS A 118 1.70 2.39 10.72
CA LYS A 118 1.04 3.41 11.55
C LYS A 118 1.34 3.25 13.04
N HIS A 119 1.37 2.04 13.58
CA HIS A 119 1.42 1.82 15.03
C HIS A 119 2.80 1.41 15.55
N LYS A 120 3.60 0.69 14.76
CA LYS A 120 4.96 0.29 15.17
C LYS A 120 6.00 1.32 14.73
N LEU A 121 6.01 1.67 13.43
CA LEU A 121 6.91 2.69 12.92
C LEU A 121 6.44 4.12 13.23
N LYS A 122 5.18 4.29 13.63
CA LYS A 122 4.54 5.58 13.96
C LYS A 122 4.64 6.61 12.83
N ILE A 123 4.57 6.15 11.57
CA ILE A 123 4.69 7.01 10.39
C ILE A 123 3.38 7.74 10.15
N LYS A 124 3.41 9.05 10.35
CA LYS A 124 2.22 9.92 10.23
C LYS A 124 1.80 10.11 8.77
N TYR A 125 2.74 10.44 7.89
CA TYR A 125 2.50 10.81 6.50
C TYR A 125 2.78 9.63 5.57
N TYR A 126 1.85 8.68 5.54
CA TYR A 126 1.88 7.44 4.77
C TYR A 126 0.59 7.29 4.00
N ILE A 127 0.67 6.95 2.73
CA ILE A 127 -0.45 6.68 1.83
C ILE A 127 -0.17 5.38 1.09
N ARG A 128 -1.18 4.50 0.99
CA ARG A 128 -1.11 3.30 0.17
C ARG A 128 -2.25 3.25 -0.85
N TYR A 129 -1.91 2.80 -2.04
CA TYR A 129 -2.84 2.46 -3.10
C TYR A 129 -2.48 1.08 -3.67
N ALA A 130 -3.16 0.04 -3.22
CA ALA A 130 -2.82 -1.37 -3.50
C ALA A 130 -1.37 -1.71 -3.08
N ASP A 131 -0.50 -1.96 -4.04
CA ASP A 131 0.93 -2.26 -3.91
C ASP A 131 1.83 -1.01 -3.91
N ASP A 132 1.33 0.11 -4.41
CA ASP A 132 2.06 1.38 -4.50
C ASP A 132 1.86 2.19 -3.22
N PHE A 133 2.94 2.63 -2.57
CA PHE A 133 2.83 3.46 -1.38
C PHE A 133 3.91 4.52 -1.29
N VAL A 134 3.57 5.59 -0.57
CA VAL A 134 4.47 6.74 -0.35
C VAL A 134 4.53 7.12 1.11
N ILE A 135 5.72 7.55 1.55
CA ILE A 135 5.99 8.10 2.88
C ILE A 135 6.67 9.45 2.71
N LEU A 136 6.19 10.46 3.44
CA LEU A 136 6.72 11.82 3.35
C LEU A 136 7.42 12.22 4.66
N SER A 137 8.55 12.92 4.53
CA SER A 137 9.32 13.44 5.68
C SER A 137 10.13 14.67 5.30
N GLU A 138 10.45 15.52 6.30
CA GLU A 138 11.44 16.58 6.14
C GLU A 138 12.89 16.02 6.08
N LYS A 139 13.11 14.78 6.55
CA LYS A 139 14.44 14.17 6.73
C LYS A 139 14.65 12.98 5.80
N ARG A 140 15.53 13.11 4.82
CA ARG A 140 15.91 12.04 3.88
C ARG A 140 16.48 10.82 4.60
N ASN A 141 17.47 11.00 5.46
CA ASN A 141 18.15 9.90 6.16
C ASN A 141 17.19 9.08 7.05
N TRP A 142 16.12 9.71 7.53
CA TRP A 142 15.10 8.99 8.27
C TRP A 142 14.30 8.07 7.35
N LEU A 143 13.93 8.51 6.14
CA LEU A 143 13.26 7.68 5.14
C LEU A 143 14.13 6.49 4.71
N GLU A 144 15.44 6.68 4.54
CA GLU A 144 16.38 5.61 4.19
C GLU A 144 16.37 4.49 5.24
N LYS A 145 16.35 4.84 6.53
CA LYS A 145 16.21 3.87 7.63
C LYS A 145 14.89 3.10 7.61
N GLN A 146 13.80 3.73 7.15
CA GLN A 146 12.52 3.04 7.09
C GLN A 146 12.50 1.94 6.03
N ILE A 147 13.26 2.05 4.94
CA ILE A 147 13.30 1.06 3.87
C ILE A 147 13.66 -0.33 4.41
N GLU A 148 14.70 -0.43 5.23
CA GLU A 148 15.16 -1.72 5.77
C GLU A 148 14.15 -2.33 6.75
N LEU A 149 13.51 -1.51 7.57
CA LEU A 149 12.45 -1.97 8.47
C LEU A 149 11.21 -2.47 7.69
N ILE A 150 10.86 -1.78 6.62
CA ILE A 150 9.76 -2.15 5.73
C ILE A 150 10.07 -3.45 5.00
N LYS A 151 11.26 -3.58 4.40
CA LYS A 151 11.70 -4.81 3.73
C LYS A 151 11.64 -6.01 4.67
N THR A 152 12.20 -5.85 5.87
CA THR A 152 12.22 -6.90 6.89
C THR A 152 10.81 -7.34 7.27
N PHE A 153 9.89 -6.41 7.48
CA PHE A 153 8.51 -6.74 7.81
C PHE A 153 7.79 -7.44 6.65
N LEU A 154 7.86 -6.89 5.44
CA LEU A 154 7.20 -7.46 4.26
C LEU A 154 7.68 -8.89 3.99
N PHE A 155 9.00 -9.12 4.04
CA PHE A 155 9.58 -10.44 3.83
C PHE A 155 9.19 -11.43 4.93
N ASN A 156 9.41 -11.07 6.19
CA ASN A 156 9.23 -12.00 7.31
C ASN A 156 7.75 -12.29 7.61
N LYS A 157 6.87 -11.29 7.52
CA LYS A 157 5.47 -11.41 7.93
C LYS A 157 4.52 -11.69 6.78
N LEU A 158 4.81 -11.16 5.59
CA LEU A 158 3.90 -11.24 4.44
C LEU A 158 4.49 -11.97 3.24
N LYS A 159 5.74 -12.45 3.32
CA LYS A 159 6.44 -13.09 2.18
C LYS A 159 6.39 -12.26 0.90
N LEU A 160 6.41 -10.94 1.06
CA LEU A 160 6.42 -9.95 -0.03
C LEU A 160 7.77 -9.25 -0.10
N GLU A 161 8.13 -8.81 -1.31
CA GLU A 161 9.35 -8.06 -1.57
C GLU A 161 9.05 -6.73 -2.24
N LEU A 162 9.82 -5.69 -1.93
CA LEU A 162 9.78 -4.45 -2.68
C LEU A 162 10.39 -4.65 -4.07
N HIS A 163 9.83 -3.96 -5.07
CA HIS A 163 10.38 -3.99 -6.42
C HIS A 163 11.71 -3.23 -6.43
N PRO A 164 12.86 -3.85 -6.79
CA PRO A 164 14.19 -3.23 -6.62
C PRO A 164 14.33 -1.91 -7.37
N ASP A 165 13.79 -1.84 -8.59
CA ASP A 165 13.92 -0.67 -9.46
C ASP A 165 12.84 0.42 -9.22
N LYS A 166 11.94 0.19 -8.25
CA LYS A 166 10.84 1.12 -7.94
C LYS A 166 10.88 1.63 -6.49
N ILE A 167 12.05 1.60 -5.87
CA ILE A 167 12.29 2.23 -4.57
C ILE A 167 13.10 3.49 -4.81
N PHE A 168 12.55 4.64 -4.53
CA PHE A 168 13.30 5.89 -4.65
C PHE A 168 12.87 6.93 -3.62
N ILE A 169 13.85 7.75 -3.24
CA ILE A 169 13.62 8.94 -2.41
C ILE A 169 13.95 10.16 -3.26
N LYS A 170 12.95 11.00 -3.48
CA LYS A 170 13.07 12.26 -4.21
C LYS A 170 12.46 13.41 -3.43
N THR A 171 12.84 14.64 -3.78
CA THR A 171 12.12 15.82 -3.27
C THR A 171 10.82 16.03 -4.04
N LEU A 172 9.81 16.62 -3.42
CA LEU A 172 8.59 17.00 -4.11
C LEU A 172 8.89 17.94 -5.29
N ALA A 173 9.88 18.83 -5.14
CA ALA A 173 10.28 19.76 -6.18
C ALA A 173 10.85 19.09 -7.44
N SER A 174 11.44 17.89 -7.32
CA SER A 174 11.92 17.12 -8.47
C SER A 174 10.83 16.35 -9.22
N GLY A 175 9.59 16.46 -8.78
CA GLY A 175 8.47 15.73 -9.39
C GLY A 175 8.35 14.28 -8.90
N ILE A 176 7.19 13.94 -8.34
CA ILE A 176 6.88 12.59 -7.84
C ILE A 176 5.77 11.98 -8.68
N ASP A 177 6.10 10.90 -9.40
CA ASP A 177 5.11 10.10 -10.11
C ASP A 177 4.34 9.23 -9.11
N PHE A 178 3.03 9.48 -8.99
CA PHE A 178 2.12 8.69 -8.18
C PHE A 178 0.75 8.62 -8.85
N LEU A 179 0.27 7.40 -9.06
CA LEU A 179 -1.05 7.10 -9.65
C LEU A 179 -1.30 7.81 -11.00
N GLY A 180 -0.29 7.83 -11.88
CA GLY A 180 -0.39 8.41 -13.21
C GLY A 180 -0.24 9.92 -13.29
N TRP A 181 0.10 10.56 -12.19
CA TRP A 181 0.37 12.00 -12.12
C TRP A 181 1.77 12.27 -11.56
N VAL A 182 2.44 13.28 -12.12
CA VAL A 182 3.67 13.83 -11.54
C VAL A 182 3.31 15.04 -10.70
N HIS A 183 3.63 14.98 -9.42
CA HIS A 183 3.31 16.00 -8.42
C HIS A 183 4.51 16.90 -8.16
N PHE A 184 4.26 18.19 -8.15
CA PHE A 184 5.17 19.28 -7.77
C PHE A 184 4.58 20.06 -6.59
N PRO A 185 5.32 20.98 -5.95
CA PRO A 185 4.83 21.72 -4.79
C PRO A 185 3.51 22.48 -5.01
N ASP A 186 3.33 23.08 -6.16
CA ASP A 186 2.23 23.98 -6.53
C ASP A 186 1.24 23.38 -7.52
N HIS A 187 1.69 22.44 -8.38
CA HIS A 187 0.86 21.86 -9.43
C HIS A 187 1.09 20.34 -9.59
N ARG A 188 0.34 19.75 -10.48
CA ARG A 188 0.54 18.36 -10.95
C ARG A 188 0.28 18.30 -12.46
N VAL A 189 1.00 17.41 -13.16
CA VAL A 189 0.82 17.13 -14.57
C VAL A 189 0.52 15.65 -14.79
N LEU A 190 -0.21 15.32 -15.86
CA LEU A 190 -0.37 13.92 -16.25
C LEU A 190 0.98 13.34 -16.64
N ARG A 191 1.25 12.12 -16.20
CA ARG A 191 2.41 11.38 -16.67
C ARG A 191 2.25 11.10 -18.16
N THR A 192 3.19 11.57 -18.98
CA THR A 192 3.32 11.12 -20.36
C THR A 192 3.67 9.63 -20.33
N ALA A 193 2.76 8.77 -20.83
CA ALA A 193 3.08 7.36 -21.00
C ALA A 193 4.30 7.31 -21.95
N THR A 194 5.41 6.78 -21.46
CA THR A 194 6.52 6.42 -22.35
C THR A 194 5.98 5.35 -23.29
N LYS A 195 5.88 5.68 -24.57
CA LYS A 195 5.50 4.75 -25.64
C LYS A 195 6.50 3.62 -25.72
#